data_48a77696b35afcdcceb1c45fde6bf2ee
#
_entry.id   48a77696b35afcdcceb1c45fde6bf2ee
#
_cell.length_a   1.000
_cell.length_b   1.000
_cell.length_c   1.000
_cell.angle_alpha   90.00
_cell.angle_beta   90.00
_cell.angle_gamma   90.00
#
_symmetry.space_group_name_H-M   'P 1'
#
loop_
_entity.id
_entity.type
_entity.pdbx_description
1 polymer ?
#
loop_
_entity_poly.entity_id
_entity_poly.type
_entity_poly.pdbx_seq_one_letter_code
_entity_poly.pdbx_strand_id
1 'polypeptide(L)'
;MNRGEVWRLALDDSEEGEGISRMVIILSNDALAVLPLRVVVPLVAWRDTFVTAPWMVRVPPVLNSGLEGVMAADALQVRSVSTARLTTRLGSLPERITNQVAAAVGEVIG
;
A
#
# COMPACT_ATOMS: atom_id res chain seq x y z
N MET A 1 7.90 -4.12 9.85
CA MET A 1 7.40 -4.08 8.45
C MET A 1 6.59 -5.32 8.13
N ASN A 2 5.43 -5.38 8.75
CA ASN A 2 4.57 -6.55 8.69
C ASN A 2 3.40 -6.34 7.74
N ARG A 3 2.81 -7.42 7.25
CA ARG A 3 1.63 -7.40 6.39
C ARG A 3 0.51 -6.58 7.02
N GLY A 4 -0.09 -5.69 6.25
CA GLY A 4 -1.19 -4.81 6.68
C GLY A 4 -0.74 -3.47 7.24
N GLU A 5 0.55 -3.29 7.48
CA GLU A 5 1.05 -2.00 7.94
C GLU A 5 1.08 -0.99 6.80
N VAL A 6 0.82 0.27 7.16
CA VAL A 6 0.91 1.41 6.25
C VAL A 6 2.22 2.14 6.53
N TRP A 7 3.01 2.35 5.50
CA TRP A 7 4.33 2.97 5.58
C TRP A 7 4.49 4.07 4.56
N ARG A 8 5.37 5.01 4.84
CA ARG A 8 5.88 5.93 3.82
C ARG A 8 7.00 5.27 3.04
N LEU A 9 6.90 5.41 1.72
CA LEU A 9 7.91 4.90 0.79
C LEU A 9 8.65 6.09 0.19
N ALA A 10 9.97 6.16 0.41
CA ALA A 10 10.81 7.16 -0.26
C ALA A 10 10.95 6.79 -1.73
N LEU A 11 10.79 7.78 -2.61
CA LEU A 11 10.99 7.61 -4.04
C LEU A 11 12.48 7.68 -4.37
N ASP A 12 12.88 7.02 -5.47
CA ASP A 12 14.24 7.11 -5.97
C ASP A 12 14.54 8.53 -6.45
N ASP A 13 15.83 8.88 -6.46
CA ASP A 13 16.28 10.17 -6.99
C ASP A 13 15.93 10.34 -8.47
N SER A 14 15.74 9.23 -9.19
CA SER A 14 15.33 9.23 -10.59
C SER A 14 13.85 9.51 -10.78
N GLU A 15 13.05 9.46 -9.71
CA GLU A 15 11.63 9.75 -9.75
C GLU A 15 11.39 11.23 -9.48
N GLU A 16 10.28 11.76 -9.97
CA GLU A 16 9.98 13.17 -9.83
C GLU A 16 9.86 13.62 -8.39
N GLY A 17 10.49 14.73 -8.08
CA GLY A 17 10.33 15.44 -6.83
C GLY A 17 11.17 14.89 -5.71
N GLU A 18 12.30 15.56 -5.43
CA GLU A 18 13.06 15.30 -4.23
C GLU A 18 12.19 15.39 -2.99
N GLY A 19 12.33 14.43 -2.09
CA GLY A 19 11.60 14.41 -0.83
C GLY A 19 10.16 13.98 -0.94
N ILE A 20 9.66 13.63 -2.14
CA ILE A 20 8.32 13.08 -2.29
C ILE A 20 8.30 11.67 -1.76
N SER A 21 7.32 11.39 -0.91
CA SER A 21 7.06 10.05 -0.43
C SER A 21 5.62 9.66 -0.74
N ARG A 22 5.39 8.36 -0.85
CA ARG A 22 4.06 7.81 -1.04
C ARG A 22 3.68 6.96 0.17
N MET A 23 2.40 6.84 0.42
CA MET A 23 1.90 5.88 1.38
C MET A 23 1.67 4.55 0.67
N VAL A 24 2.07 3.48 1.31
CA VAL A 24 1.90 2.13 0.77
C VAL A 24 1.40 1.20 1.88
N ILE A 25 0.67 0.16 1.47
CA ILE A 25 0.31 -0.94 2.36
C ILE A 25 1.19 -2.14 2.04
N ILE A 26 1.72 -2.80 3.08
CA ILE A 26 2.53 -4.01 2.93
C ILE A 26 1.60 -5.20 2.76
N LEU A 27 1.77 -5.95 1.68
CA LEU A 27 1.00 -7.15 1.39
C LEU A 27 1.78 -8.45 1.51
N SER A 28 3.12 -8.37 1.48
CA SER A 28 3.93 -9.60 1.51
C SER A 28 3.71 -10.39 2.80
N ASN A 29 3.74 -11.71 2.67
CA ASN A 29 3.63 -12.63 3.79
C ASN A 29 4.79 -12.42 4.76
N ASP A 30 4.48 -12.35 6.05
CA ASP A 30 5.49 -12.15 7.10
C ASP A 30 6.52 -13.27 7.16
N ALA A 31 6.20 -14.45 6.62
CA ALA A 31 7.16 -15.55 6.49
C ALA A 31 8.35 -15.18 5.57
N LEU A 32 8.19 -14.15 4.72
CA LEU A 32 9.25 -13.67 3.84
C LEU A 32 10.03 -12.50 4.45
N ALA A 33 9.80 -12.20 5.73
CA ALA A 33 10.39 -11.02 6.39
C ALA A 33 11.92 -11.07 6.49
N VAL A 34 12.53 -12.24 6.31
CA VAL A 34 13.98 -12.41 6.24
C VAL A 34 14.59 -11.69 5.03
N LEU A 35 13.80 -11.48 3.97
CA LEU A 35 14.27 -10.80 2.76
C LEU A 35 14.29 -9.28 2.97
N PRO A 36 15.24 -8.56 2.33
CA PRO A 36 15.28 -7.10 2.39
C PRO A 36 14.29 -6.45 1.41
N LEU A 37 13.18 -7.12 1.14
CA LEU A 37 12.17 -6.71 0.17
C LEU A 37 10.78 -6.87 0.78
N ARG A 38 9.85 -5.99 0.35
CA ARG A 38 8.43 -6.12 0.68
C ARG A 38 7.61 -5.88 -0.57
N VAL A 39 6.53 -6.63 -0.71
CA VAL A 39 5.52 -6.37 -1.75
C VAL A 39 4.55 -5.36 -1.19
N VAL A 40 4.36 -4.27 -1.90
CA VAL A 40 3.52 -3.15 -1.46
C VAL A 40 2.55 -2.73 -2.55
N VAL A 41 1.47 -2.08 -2.11
CA VAL A 41 0.48 -1.45 -2.99
C VAL A 41 0.36 0.02 -2.57
N PRO A 42 0.48 0.97 -3.50
CA PRO A 42 0.35 2.38 -3.15
C PRO A 42 -1.08 2.78 -2.80
N LEU A 43 -1.19 3.73 -1.89
CA LEU A 43 -2.44 4.34 -1.50
C LEU A 43 -2.49 5.75 -2.09
N VAL A 44 -3.61 6.08 -2.73
CA VAL A 44 -3.86 7.41 -3.27
C VAL A 44 -5.20 7.92 -2.74
N ALA A 45 -5.44 9.22 -2.83
CA ALA A 45 -6.71 9.78 -2.39
C ALA A 45 -7.87 9.17 -3.18
N TRP A 46 -8.95 8.81 -2.49
CA TRP A 46 -10.13 8.25 -3.14
C TRP A 46 -10.79 9.26 -4.07
N ARG A 47 -11.24 8.78 -5.22
CA ARG A 47 -12.07 9.54 -6.16
C ARG A 47 -13.31 8.72 -6.50
N ASP A 48 -14.45 9.38 -6.66
CA ASP A 48 -15.69 8.67 -6.97
C ASP A 48 -15.65 7.92 -8.29
N THR A 49 -14.82 8.36 -9.23
CA THR A 49 -14.60 7.65 -10.49
C THR A 49 -14.02 6.26 -10.30
N PHE A 50 -13.39 5.98 -9.16
CA PHE A 50 -12.81 4.67 -8.86
C PHE A 50 -13.85 3.59 -8.59
N VAL A 51 -15.10 3.96 -8.36
CA VAL A 51 -16.20 3.01 -8.12
C VAL A 51 -16.30 1.96 -9.23
N THR A 52 -15.98 2.35 -10.48
CA THR A 52 -16.05 1.43 -11.62
C THR A 52 -14.72 0.75 -11.92
N ALA A 53 -13.70 0.97 -11.10
CA ALA A 53 -12.37 0.40 -11.28
C ALA A 53 -12.15 -0.73 -10.25
N PRO A 54 -12.31 -2.01 -10.63
CA PRO A 54 -12.24 -3.11 -9.65
C PRO A 54 -10.85 -3.30 -9.03
N TRP A 55 -9.80 -2.74 -9.63
CA TRP A 55 -8.45 -2.77 -9.05
C TRP A 55 -8.21 -1.68 -8.01
N MET A 56 -9.14 -0.72 -7.87
CA MET A 56 -9.08 0.34 -6.86
C MET A 56 -9.90 -0.09 -5.65
N VAL A 57 -9.23 -0.37 -4.56
CA VAL A 57 -9.90 -0.81 -3.32
C VAL A 57 -10.07 0.39 -2.39
N ARG A 58 -11.31 0.67 -2.01
CA ARG A 58 -11.61 1.74 -1.07
C ARG A 58 -11.11 1.37 0.32
N VAL A 59 -10.28 2.23 0.90
CA VAL A 59 -9.69 2.03 2.22
C VAL A 59 -10.14 3.19 3.13
N PRO A 60 -11.07 2.94 4.08
CA PRO A 60 -11.51 3.98 5.00
C PRO A 60 -10.43 4.30 6.05
N PRO A 61 -10.47 5.51 6.63
CA PRO A 61 -9.51 5.91 7.66
C PRO A 61 -9.88 5.30 9.01
N VAL A 62 -9.72 3.99 9.13
CA VAL A 62 -10.05 3.26 10.36
C VAL A 62 -9.06 3.61 11.47
N LEU A 63 -9.44 3.31 12.71
CA LEU A 63 -8.62 3.55 13.88
C LEU A 63 -7.26 2.86 13.75
N ASN A 64 -6.19 3.57 14.11
CA ASN A 64 -4.80 3.10 14.07
C ASN A 64 -4.24 2.86 12.65
N SER A 65 -4.95 3.29 11.62
CA SER A 65 -4.45 3.14 10.24
C SER A 65 -3.43 4.21 9.84
N GLY A 66 -3.45 5.35 10.53
CA GLY A 66 -2.62 6.48 10.15
C GLY A 66 -3.15 7.28 8.97
N LEU A 67 -4.34 6.94 8.47
CA LEU A 67 -4.96 7.63 7.35
C LEU A 67 -5.85 8.78 7.84
N GLU A 68 -5.76 9.93 7.18
CA GLU A 68 -6.57 11.10 7.52
C GLU A 68 -7.89 11.17 6.77
N GLY A 69 -8.01 10.42 5.67
CA GLY A 69 -9.21 10.38 4.86
C GLY A 69 -9.31 9.07 4.10
N VAL A 70 -10.38 8.93 3.33
CA VAL A 70 -10.59 7.74 2.51
C VAL A 70 -9.55 7.68 1.41
N MET A 71 -8.89 6.55 1.29
CA MET A 71 -7.85 6.29 0.29
C MET A 71 -8.31 5.19 -0.66
N ALA A 72 -7.60 5.07 -1.78
CA ALA A 72 -7.73 3.96 -2.71
C ALA A 72 -6.40 3.21 -2.75
N ALA A 73 -6.44 1.90 -2.58
CA ALA A 73 -5.30 1.05 -2.84
C ALA A 73 -5.31 0.67 -4.32
N ASP A 74 -4.28 1.08 -5.04
CA ASP A 74 -4.18 0.85 -6.49
C ASP A 74 -3.45 -0.48 -6.74
N ALA A 75 -4.23 -1.55 -6.88
CA ALA A 75 -3.69 -2.90 -7.05
C ALA A 75 -2.92 -3.08 -8.37
N LEU A 76 -3.18 -2.26 -9.38
CA LEU A 76 -2.41 -2.30 -10.64
C LEU A 76 -0.95 -1.89 -10.44
N GLN A 77 -0.66 -1.12 -9.40
CA GLN A 77 0.69 -0.64 -9.12
C GLN A 77 1.40 -1.46 -8.04
N VAL A 78 0.96 -2.68 -7.81
CA VAL A 78 1.65 -3.60 -6.91
C VAL A 78 3.12 -3.74 -7.33
N ARG A 79 4.02 -3.64 -6.36
CA ARG A 79 5.46 -3.73 -6.66
C ARG A 79 6.24 -4.24 -5.46
N SER A 80 7.42 -4.74 -5.74
CA SER A 80 8.40 -5.09 -4.71
C SER A 80 9.32 -3.90 -4.49
N VAL A 81 9.58 -3.57 -3.24
CA VAL A 81 10.49 -2.47 -2.87
C VAL A 81 11.49 -2.92 -1.82
N SER A 82 12.65 -2.27 -1.82
CA SER A 82 13.65 -2.47 -0.76
C SER A 82 13.10 -1.95 0.58
N THR A 83 13.34 -2.68 1.65
CA THR A 83 12.97 -2.24 3.00
C THR A 83 13.66 -0.94 3.39
N ALA A 84 14.83 -0.65 2.80
CA ALA A 84 15.54 0.60 3.05
C ALA A 84 14.76 1.83 2.58
N ARG A 85 13.80 1.66 1.68
CA ARG A 85 12.96 2.75 1.18
C ARG A 85 11.69 2.97 2.01
N LEU A 86 11.39 2.09 2.93
CA LEU A 86 10.26 2.23 3.85
C LEU A 86 10.73 3.03 5.06
N THR A 87 10.35 4.29 5.15
CA THR A 87 10.97 5.25 6.05
C THR A 87 10.24 5.44 7.37
N THR A 88 8.90 5.42 7.37
CA THR A 88 8.10 5.70 8.55
C THR A 88 6.87 4.82 8.56
N ARG A 89 6.65 4.11 9.67
CA ARG A 89 5.40 3.40 9.89
C ARG A 89 4.31 4.41 10.29
N LEU A 90 3.21 4.42 9.56
CA LEU A 90 2.08 5.31 9.80
C LEU A 90 0.99 4.66 10.63
N GLY A 91 0.80 3.36 10.48
CA GLY A 91 -0.25 2.62 11.17
C GLY A 91 -0.41 1.23 10.58
N SER A 92 -1.56 0.64 10.82
CA SER A 92 -1.90 -0.67 10.25
C SER A 92 -3.39 -0.74 9.92
N LEU A 93 -3.72 -1.59 8.96
CA LEU A 93 -5.08 -1.86 8.52
C LEU A 93 -5.54 -3.21 9.05
N PRO A 94 -6.86 -3.36 9.30
CA PRO A 94 -7.40 -4.66 9.69
C PRO A 94 -7.17 -5.70 8.61
N GLU A 95 -7.07 -6.95 9.03
CA GLU A 95 -6.87 -8.08 8.13
C GLU A 95 -7.93 -8.14 7.03
N ARG A 96 -9.17 -7.82 7.35
CA ARG A 96 -10.26 -7.78 6.38
C ARG A 96 -9.95 -6.86 5.20
N ILE A 97 -9.47 -5.64 5.47
CA ILE A 97 -9.14 -4.67 4.42
C ILE A 97 -7.89 -5.11 3.67
N THR A 98 -6.86 -5.57 4.38
CA THR A 98 -5.65 -6.08 3.77
C THR A 98 -5.95 -7.22 2.80
N ASN A 99 -6.84 -8.14 3.18
CA ASN A 99 -7.25 -9.25 2.32
C ASN A 99 -8.02 -8.77 1.09
N GLN A 100 -8.82 -7.71 1.21
CA GLN A 100 -9.51 -7.13 0.05
C GLN A 100 -8.49 -6.59 -0.98
N VAL A 101 -7.46 -5.91 -0.49
CA VAL A 101 -6.39 -5.40 -1.38
C VAL A 101 -5.63 -6.56 -2.04
N ALA A 102 -5.30 -7.59 -1.27
CA ALA A 102 -4.61 -8.77 -1.80
C ALA A 102 -5.46 -9.48 -2.85
N ALA A 103 -6.78 -9.59 -2.63
CA ALA A 103 -7.68 -10.20 -3.60
C ALA A 103 -7.73 -9.39 -4.91
N ALA A 104 -7.72 -8.07 -4.83
CA ALA A 104 -7.68 -7.22 -6.02
C ALA A 104 -6.39 -7.40 -6.79
N VAL A 105 -5.26 -7.54 -6.10
CA VAL A 105 -3.97 -7.86 -6.75
C VAL A 105 -4.05 -9.20 -7.47
N GLY A 106 -4.64 -10.20 -6.83
CA GLY A 106 -4.84 -11.51 -7.44
C GLY A 106 -5.63 -11.44 -8.75
N GLU A 107 -6.68 -10.64 -8.78
CA GLU A 107 -7.48 -10.45 -9.99
C GLU A 107 -6.71 -9.74 -11.12
N VAL A 108 -5.88 -8.76 -10.75
CA VAL A 108 -5.05 -8.03 -11.72
C VAL A 108 -4.02 -8.95 -12.37
N ILE A 109 -3.44 -9.85 -11.60
CA ILE A 109 -2.39 -10.75 -12.07
C ILE A 109 -2.99 -11.93 -12.86
N GLY A 110 -4.21 -12.26 -12.60
CA GLY A 110 -4.91 -13.34 -13.26
C GLY A 110 -4.96 -14.60 -12.49
#